data_287a97b0749e8ecfcce29fef5b5aef60
#
_entry.id   287a97b0749e8ecfcce29fef5b5aef60
#
_cell.length_a   1.000
_cell.length_b   1.000
_cell.length_c   1.000
_cell.angle_alpha   90.00
_cell.angle_beta   90.00
_cell.angle_gamma   90.00
#
_symmetry.space_group_name_H-M   'P 1'
#
loop_
_entity.id
_entity.type
_entity.pdbx_description
1 polymer ?
#
loop_
_entity_poly.entity_id
_entity_poly.type
_entity_poly.pdbx_seq_one_letter_code
_entity_poly.pdbx_strand_id
1 'polypeptide(L)'
;MQPTIFANCRNDMRVVQEEIFGPVLVTQAFDSQEEALALANDSAFGLAAALYSNDLGRVHGLIPQLRAGTVYVNAHSTLDPSMPFGGYKQSGYGKDMGAEQLEFLLETKAVWITLP
;
A
#
# COMPACT_ATOMS: atom_id res chain seq x y z
N MET A 1 -2.12 -25.76 6.73
CA MET A 1 -3.41 -25.15 6.33
C MET A 1 -3.53 -25.27 4.83
N GLN A 2 -4.70 -25.62 4.32
CA GLN A 2 -4.92 -25.69 2.87
C GLN A 2 -5.22 -24.26 2.32
N PRO A 3 -4.85 -23.94 1.08
CA PRO A 3 -5.26 -22.70 0.43
C PRO A 3 -6.78 -22.54 0.47
N THR A 4 -7.23 -21.40 0.95
CA THR A 4 -8.64 -21.12 1.24
C THR A 4 -9.06 -19.78 0.68
N ILE A 5 -10.22 -19.73 0.02
CA ILE A 5 -10.82 -18.48 -0.46
C ILE A 5 -12.15 -18.28 0.26
N PHE A 6 -12.30 -17.14 0.93
CA PHE A 6 -13.58 -16.67 1.46
C PHE A 6 -14.22 -15.72 0.44
N ALA A 7 -15.35 -16.14 -0.10
CA ALA A 7 -16.09 -15.35 -1.10
C ALA A 7 -17.21 -14.53 -0.44
N ASN A 8 -17.57 -13.40 -1.09
CA ASN A 8 -18.66 -12.52 -0.66
C ASN A 8 -18.53 -12.04 0.79
N CYS A 9 -17.31 -11.73 1.20
CA CYS A 9 -17.06 -11.18 2.53
C CYS A 9 -17.61 -9.76 2.65
N ARG A 10 -18.11 -9.40 3.84
CA ARG A 10 -18.36 -8.00 4.19
C ARG A 10 -17.10 -7.39 4.78
N ASN A 11 -16.94 -6.09 4.61
CA ASN A 11 -15.72 -5.38 5.02
C ASN A 11 -15.51 -5.37 6.55
N ASP A 12 -16.58 -5.51 7.35
CA ASP A 12 -16.54 -5.55 8.81
C ASP A 12 -16.10 -6.89 9.40
N MET A 13 -15.91 -7.92 8.56
CA MET A 13 -15.48 -9.23 9.02
C MET A 13 -14.00 -9.24 9.43
N ARG A 14 -13.68 -9.92 10.52
CA ARG A 14 -12.29 -10.06 10.99
C ARG A 14 -11.34 -10.63 9.95
N VAL A 15 -11.81 -11.58 9.14
CA VAL A 15 -11.01 -12.20 8.05
C VAL A 15 -10.64 -11.20 6.96
N VAL A 16 -11.35 -10.06 6.85
CA VAL A 16 -11.05 -8.96 5.91
C VAL A 16 -10.12 -7.93 6.54
N GLN A 17 -10.32 -7.63 7.82
CA GLN A 17 -9.64 -6.54 8.51
C GLN A 17 -8.34 -6.97 9.21
N GLU A 18 -8.17 -8.27 9.50
CA GLU A 18 -6.99 -8.79 10.18
C GLU A 18 -6.06 -9.51 9.21
N GLU A 19 -4.77 -9.38 9.42
CA GLU A 19 -3.76 -10.11 8.66
C GLU A 19 -3.68 -11.55 9.15
N ILE A 20 -4.09 -12.51 8.33
CA ILE A 20 -4.12 -13.95 8.67
C ILE A 20 -2.71 -14.56 8.65
N PHE A 21 -1.81 -14.02 7.86
CA PHE A 21 -0.45 -14.52 7.64
C PHE A 21 -0.41 -16.00 7.21
N GLY A 22 -1.28 -16.35 6.24
CA GLY A 22 -1.41 -17.73 5.73
C GLY A 22 -1.99 -17.75 4.32
N PRO A 23 -2.18 -18.95 3.73
CA PRO A 23 -2.70 -19.09 2.37
C PRO A 23 -4.21 -18.85 2.32
N VAL A 24 -4.62 -17.65 2.69
CA VAL A 24 -6.03 -17.23 2.75
C VAL A 24 -6.22 -16.00 1.86
N LEU A 25 -7.26 -16.03 1.05
CA LEU A 25 -7.71 -14.92 0.22
C LEU A 25 -9.17 -14.61 0.57
N VAL A 26 -9.51 -13.33 0.64
CA VAL A 26 -10.89 -12.85 0.74
C VAL A 26 -11.28 -12.15 -0.55
N THR A 27 -12.54 -12.27 -0.95
CA THR A 27 -13.09 -11.56 -2.11
C THR A 27 -14.34 -10.80 -1.72
N GLN A 28 -14.43 -9.57 -2.23
CA GLN A 28 -15.57 -8.69 -2.09
C GLN A 28 -15.98 -8.21 -3.48
N ALA A 29 -17.25 -8.28 -3.80
CA ALA A 29 -17.79 -7.68 -5.01
C ALA A 29 -18.02 -6.18 -4.78
N PHE A 30 -18.00 -5.41 -5.84
CA PHE A 30 -18.33 -3.99 -5.85
C PHE A 30 -19.06 -3.64 -7.16
N ASP A 31 -19.91 -2.64 -7.11
CA ASP A 31 -20.73 -2.21 -8.26
C ASP A 31 -20.19 -0.94 -8.92
N SER A 32 -19.33 -0.20 -8.23
CA SER A 32 -18.76 1.05 -8.76
C SER A 32 -17.28 1.19 -8.42
N GLN A 33 -16.60 2.07 -9.15
CA GLN A 33 -15.19 2.42 -8.89
C GLN A 33 -15.02 3.10 -7.52
N GLU A 34 -15.96 3.94 -7.15
CA GLU A 34 -15.99 4.67 -5.88
C GLU A 34 -16.13 3.70 -4.71
N GLU A 35 -16.98 2.69 -4.84
CA GLU A 35 -17.12 1.63 -3.86
C GLU A 35 -15.85 0.79 -3.74
N ALA A 36 -15.27 0.36 -4.86
CA ALA A 36 -14.00 -0.38 -4.86
C ALA A 36 -12.90 0.39 -4.13
N LEU A 37 -12.80 1.71 -4.39
CA LEU A 37 -11.81 2.56 -3.74
C LEU A 37 -12.09 2.72 -2.23
N ALA A 38 -13.35 2.87 -1.86
CA ALA A 38 -13.75 2.95 -0.45
C ALA A 38 -13.39 1.66 0.30
N LEU A 39 -13.73 0.49 -0.24
CA LEU A 39 -13.39 -0.82 0.32
C LEU A 39 -11.88 -1.03 0.42
N ALA A 40 -11.13 -0.68 -0.63
CA ALA A 40 -9.67 -0.82 -0.64
C ALA A 40 -8.99 0.07 0.42
N ASN A 41 -9.56 1.22 0.72
CA ASN A 41 -9.02 2.16 1.70
C ASN A 41 -9.52 1.92 3.13
N ASP A 42 -10.61 1.18 3.32
CA ASP A 42 -11.21 0.88 4.63
C ASP A 42 -10.49 -0.30 5.30
N SER A 43 -9.23 -0.08 5.64
CA SER A 43 -8.35 -1.00 6.34
C SER A 43 -7.39 -0.21 7.23
N ALA A 44 -6.99 -0.81 8.35
CA ALA A 44 -5.93 -0.27 9.21
C ALA A 44 -4.55 -0.30 8.55
N PHE A 45 -4.38 -1.08 7.50
CA PHE A 45 -3.13 -1.28 6.77
C PHE A 45 -3.06 -0.48 5.47
N GLY A 46 -1.84 -0.32 4.96
CA GLY A 46 -1.59 0.39 3.71
C GLY A 46 -0.17 0.15 3.19
N LEU A 47 0.28 -1.11 3.14
CA LEU A 47 1.61 -1.44 2.61
C LEU A 47 1.61 -1.35 1.09
N ALA A 48 0.76 -2.14 0.45
CA ALA A 48 0.70 -2.22 -1.00
C ALA A 48 -0.74 -2.41 -1.49
N ALA A 49 -1.01 -1.92 -2.69
CA ALA A 49 -2.22 -2.19 -3.44
C ALA A 49 -1.87 -2.62 -4.87
N ALA A 50 -2.75 -3.40 -5.49
CA ALA A 50 -2.63 -3.76 -6.90
C ALA A 50 -3.91 -3.40 -7.64
N LEU A 51 -3.76 -2.81 -8.83
CA LEU A 51 -4.84 -2.38 -9.70
C LEU A 51 -4.66 -3.04 -11.08
N TYR A 52 -5.68 -3.71 -11.56
CA TYR A 52 -5.68 -4.37 -12.86
C TYR A 52 -6.67 -3.70 -13.79
N SER A 53 -6.18 -3.06 -14.85
CA SER A 53 -7.00 -2.39 -15.86
C SER A 53 -6.21 -2.12 -17.12
N ASN A 54 -6.92 -2.12 -18.27
CA ASN A 54 -6.39 -1.67 -19.55
C ASN A 54 -6.72 -0.18 -19.85
N ASP A 55 -7.51 0.46 -18.98
CA ASP A 55 -7.86 1.87 -19.10
C ASP A 55 -6.86 2.72 -18.31
N LEU A 56 -5.90 3.31 -19.01
CA LEU A 56 -4.85 4.15 -18.41
C LEU A 56 -5.41 5.41 -17.74
N GLY A 57 -6.47 6.00 -18.29
CA GLY A 57 -7.11 7.17 -17.69
C GLY A 57 -7.68 6.85 -16.31
N ARG A 58 -8.37 5.72 -16.20
CA ARG A 58 -8.90 5.20 -14.93
C ARG A 58 -7.77 4.87 -13.96
N VAL A 59 -6.72 4.21 -14.42
CA VAL A 59 -5.54 3.87 -13.60
C VAL A 59 -4.94 5.12 -12.97
N HIS A 60 -4.61 6.14 -13.78
CA HIS A 60 -4.04 7.39 -13.28
C HIS A 60 -4.98 8.16 -12.36
N GLY A 61 -6.28 8.06 -12.57
CA GLY A 61 -7.27 8.66 -11.67
C GLY A 61 -7.35 7.98 -10.31
N LEU A 62 -7.12 6.66 -10.23
CA LEU A 62 -7.23 5.88 -8.99
C LEU A 62 -5.97 5.86 -8.14
N ILE A 63 -4.78 5.84 -8.77
CA ILE A 63 -3.49 5.77 -8.05
C ILE A 63 -3.38 6.77 -6.89
N PRO A 64 -3.64 8.07 -7.08
CA PRO A 64 -3.47 9.05 -5.99
C PRO A 64 -4.51 8.91 -4.87
N GLN A 65 -5.58 8.18 -5.11
CA GLN A 65 -6.65 7.98 -4.15
C GLN A 65 -6.46 6.70 -3.29
N LEU A 66 -5.60 5.78 -3.72
CA LEU A 66 -5.27 4.57 -2.97
C LEU A 66 -4.31 4.90 -1.81
N ARG A 67 -4.71 4.55 -0.60
CA ARG A 67 -3.97 4.83 0.64
C ARG A 67 -2.98 3.70 0.96
N ALA A 68 -2.07 3.44 0.03
CA ALA A 68 -1.00 2.44 0.15
C ALA A 68 0.35 3.06 -0.22
N GLY A 69 1.42 2.58 0.41
CA GLY A 69 2.77 3.07 0.18
C GLY A 69 3.34 2.67 -1.19
N THR A 70 2.84 1.55 -1.73
CA THR A 70 3.17 1.10 -3.09
C THR A 70 1.89 0.73 -3.83
N VAL A 71 1.76 1.18 -5.07
CA VAL A 71 0.64 0.80 -5.95
C VAL A 71 1.21 0.12 -7.19
N TYR A 72 0.82 -1.12 -7.39
CA TYR A 72 1.15 -1.89 -8.60
C TYR A 72 0.04 -1.76 -9.64
N VAL A 73 0.39 -1.70 -10.89
CA VAL A 73 -0.57 -1.71 -12.00
C VAL A 73 -0.27 -2.91 -12.89
N ASN A 74 -1.28 -3.77 -13.08
CA ASN A 74 -1.18 -5.01 -13.84
C ASN A 74 0.00 -5.92 -13.39
N ALA A 75 0.41 -5.78 -12.15
CA ALA A 75 1.51 -6.52 -11.52
C ALA A 75 1.22 -6.70 -10.03
N HIS A 76 2.01 -7.52 -9.37
CA HIS A 76 2.00 -7.67 -7.91
C HIS A 76 3.39 -8.11 -7.42
N SER A 77 3.79 -7.62 -6.26
CA SER A 77 5.02 -8.04 -5.56
C SER A 77 6.31 -7.89 -6.36
N THR A 78 6.36 -6.97 -7.30
CA THR A 78 7.60 -6.60 -7.98
C THR A 78 8.33 -5.58 -7.11
N LEU A 79 9.59 -5.86 -6.78
CA LEU A 79 10.46 -4.93 -6.04
C LEU A 79 11.65 -4.53 -6.91
N ASP A 80 11.96 -3.25 -6.87
CA ASP A 80 13.15 -2.67 -7.50
C ASP A 80 13.90 -1.87 -6.44
N PRO A 81 15.21 -2.17 -6.18
CA PRO A 81 15.96 -1.45 -5.16
C PRO A 81 16.08 0.06 -5.39
N SER A 82 15.82 0.55 -6.58
CA SER A 82 15.81 1.98 -6.89
C SER A 82 14.50 2.69 -6.51
N MET A 83 13.45 1.92 -6.16
CA MET A 83 12.13 2.44 -5.82
C MET A 83 11.87 2.33 -4.32
N PRO A 84 11.33 3.38 -3.68
CA PRO A 84 11.05 3.32 -2.26
C PRO A 84 9.92 2.32 -1.96
N PHE A 85 10.11 1.53 -0.91
CA PHE A 85 9.12 0.57 -0.42
C PHE A 85 8.84 0.80 1.06
N GLY A 86 7.58 0.89 1.45
CA GLY A 86 7.19 1.06 2.85
C GLY A 86 5.73 1.43 2.99
N GLY A 87 5.17 1.17 4.18
CA GLY A 87 3.75 1.27 4.47
C GLY A 87 3.22 2.67 4.72
N TYR A 88 1.90 2.75 4.68
CA TYR A 88 1.08 3.80 5.27
C TYR A 88 0.29 3.21 6.44
N LYS A 89 -0.36 4.04 7.22
CA LYS A 89 -1.21 3.64 8.35
C LYS A 89 -0.45 2.71 9.32
N GLN A 90 -1.06 1.60 9.75
CA GLN A 90 -0.43 0.64 10.67
C GLN A 90 0.60 -0.30 9.99
N SER A 91 0.73 -0.24 8.68
CA SER A 91 1.81 -0.96 7.98
C SER A 91 3.20 -0.35 8.19
N GLY A 92 3.29 0.77 8.89
CA GLY A 92 4.55 1.38 9.31
C GLY A 92 4.77 2.77 8.72
N TYR A 93 5.93 3.34 9.04
CA TYR A 93 6.40 4.63 8.57
C TYR A 93 7.84 4.50 8.06
N GLY A 94 8.26 5.48 7.27
CA GLY A 94 9.56 5.42 6.60
C GLY A 94 9.51 4.63 5.29
N LYS A 95 10.62 4.63 4.60
CA LYS A 95 10.81 3.89 3.35
C LYS A 95 12.16 3.18 3.36
N ASP A 96 12.14 1.91 2.96
CA ASP A 96 13.31 1.15 2.58
C ASP A 96 13.54 1.31 1.08
N MET A 97 14.75 1.10 0.62
CA MET A 97 15.13 1.24 -0.79
C MET A 97 14.93 2.67 -1.34
N GLY A 98 15.29 2.88 -2.58
CA GLY A 98 15.27 4.20 -3.20
C GLY A 98 16.23 5.21 -2.53
N ALA A 99 16.24 6.42 -3.03
CA ALA A 99 17.01 7.52 -2.44
C ALA A 99 16.46 7.97 -1.07
N GLU A 100 15.18 7.78 -0.85
CA GLU A 100 14.45 8.16 0.35
C GLU A 100 14.94 7.41 1.60
N GLN A 101 15.47 6.19 1.44
CA GLN A 101 16.05 5.44 2.55
C GLN A 101 17.21 6.20 3.21
N LEU A 102 18.01 6.93 2.43
CA LEU A 102 19.16 7.66 2.96
C LEU A 102 18.75 8.72 3.97
N GLU A 103 17.60 9.36 3.80
CA GLU A 103 17.12 10.39 4.71
C GLU A 103 16.90 9.86 6.13
N PHE A 104 16.53 8.59 6.27
CA PHE A 104 16.33 7.93 7.56
C PHE A 104 17.63 7.44 8.21
N LEU A 105 18.70 7.33 7.44
CA LEU A 105 20.01 6.86 7.90
C LEU A 105 20.98 8.00 8.20
N LEU A 106 20.61 9.25 7.86
CA LEU A 106 21.44 10.42 8.01
C LEU A 106 20.90 11.33 9.11
N GLU A 107 21.82 11.95 9.86
CA GLU A 107 21.50 13.00 10.83
C GLU A 107 21.90 14.37 10.28
N THR A 108 20.95 15.31 10.31
CA THR A 108 21.22 16.71 9.91
C THR A 108 21.84 17.45 11.08
N LYS A 109 23.01 18.10 10.85
CA LYS A 109 23.67 18.99 11.80
C LYS A 109 23.71 20.41 11.26
N ALA A 110 23.17 21.35 12.00
CA ALA A 110 23.34 22.79 11.74
C ALA A 110 24.58 23.33 12.47
N VAL A 111 25.40 24.09 11.77
CA VAL A 111 26.61 24.75 12.35
C VAL A 111 26.51 26.24 12.07
N TRP A 112 26.61 27.02 13.15
CA TRP A 112 26.66 28.48 13.07
C TRP A 112 28.03 28.95 13.55
N ILE A 113 28.75 29.71 12.71
CA ILE A 113 30.04 30.28 13.04
C ILE A 113 29.92 31.81 12.87
N THR A 114 30.10 32.53 13.97
CA THR A 114 30.23 33.99 13.91
C THR A 114 31.70 34.33 14.02
N LEU A 115 32.20 35.01 13.03
CA LEU A 115 33.58 35.57 13.08
C LEU A 115 33.55 36.89 13.82
N PRO A 116 34.61 37.22 14.63
CA PRO A 116 34.72 38.47 15.36
C PRO A 116 34.88 39.68 14.44
#